data_7a3dd40a4e2d06aa22f8aebb69115014
#
_entry.id   7a3dd40a4e2d06aa22f8aebb69115014
#
_cell.length_a   1.000
_cell.length_b   1.000
_cell.length_c   1.000
_cell.angle_alpha   90.00
_cell.angle_beta   90.00
_cell.angle_gamma   90.00
#
_symmetry.space_group_name_H-M   'P 1'
#
loop_
_entity.id
_entity.type
_entity.pdbx_description
1 polymer ?
#
loop_
_entity_poly.entity_id
_entity_poly.type
_entity_poly.pdbx_seq_one_letter_code
_entity_poly.pdbx_strand_id
1 'polypeptide(L)'
;MSRTMVVSSDAENPRRRAQWAKRCVCYAWASPTTAVGLAAGVLTLCSGGRAQIRCGAIEFHGGFSHWYLRRCAGAAAMTLGHVIIGRDTECLDGCRDHEQAHVRQVERWGPAFLPAYLLASGWAWARGQHYYLDNWFERDARRACGDPW
;
A
#
# COMPACT_ATOMS: atom_id res chain seq x y z
N MET A 1 -1.66 53.99 4.09
CA MET A 1 -2.60 52.87 4.21
C MET A 1 -1.78 51.57 4.29
N SER A 2 -1.47 51.12 5.51
CA SER A 2 -0.73 49.88 5.73
C SER A 2 -1.68 48.68 5.68
N ARG A 3 -1.44 47.80 4.73
CA ARG A 3 -2.12 46.50 4.63
C ARG A 3 -1.42 45.51 5.56
N THR A 4 -1.99 45.30 6.74
CA THR A 4 -1.55 44.25 7.66
C THR A 4 -1.85 42.90 7.01
N MET A 5 -0.82 42.15 6.60
CA MET A 5 -0.98 40.73 6.21
C MET A 5 -1.42 39.97 7.45
N VAL A 6 -2.65 39.50 7.44
CA VAL A 6 -3.13 38.49 8.38
C VAL A 6 -2.53 37.16 7.89
N VAL A 7 -1.40 36.78 8.48
CA VAL A 7 -0.89 35.42 8.38
C VAL A 7 -1.87 34.55 9.17
N SER A 8 -2.75 33.85 8.47
CA SER A 8 -3.72 32.96 9.05
C SER A 8 -3.03 31.83 9.81
N SER A 9 -3.38 31.70 11.08
CA SER A 9 -2.90 30.72 12.04
C SER A 9 -3.42 29.29 11.75
N ASP A 10 -3.32 28.82 10.52
CA ASP A 10 -3.73 27.46 10.12
C ASP A 10 -2.88 26.36 10.78
N ALA A 11 -1.75 26.72 11.38
CA ALA A 11 -0.86 25.78 12.09
C ALA A 11 -1.35 25.39 13.50
N GLU A 12 -2.36 26.08 14.06
CA GLU A 12 -2.78 25.91 15.47
C GLU A 12 -4.06 25.07 15.65
N ASN A 13 -4.62 24.49 14.58
CA ASN A 13 -5.82 23.67 14.73
C ASN A 13 -5.47 22.32 15.40
N PRO A 14 -5.93 22.08 16.68
CA PRO A 14 -5.61 20.84 17.42
C PRO A 14 -6.01 19.57 16.68
N ARG A 15 -7.08 19.63 15.86
CA ARG A 15 -7.55 18.49 15.06
C ARG A 15 -6.57 18.16 13.93
N ARG A 16 -5.99 19.17 13.29
CA ARG A 16 -4.93 18.96 12.27
C ARG A 16 -3.67 18.37 12.88
N ARG A 17 -3.23 18.90 14.02
CA ARG A 17 -2.05 18.35 14.75
C ARG A 17 -2.27 16.90 15.15
N ALA A 18 -3.45 16.53 15.65
CA ALA A 18 -3.78 15.14 15.97
C ALA A 18 -3.83 14.24 14.74
N GLN A 19 -4.30 14.71 13.60
CA GLN A 19 -4.28 13.97 12.35
C GLN A 19 -2.85 13.75 11.82
N TRP A 20 -2.00 14.78 11.90
CA TRP A 20 -0.59 14.65 11.53
C TRP A 20 0.15 13.68 12.45
N ALA A 21 -0.06 13.75 13.76
CA ALA A 21 0.53 12.82 14.70
C ALA A 21 0.11 11.37 14.42
N LYS A 22 -1.17 11.13 14.17
CA LYS A 22 -1.66 9.79 13.77
C LYS A 22 -0.98 9.30 12.48
N ARG A 23 -0.88 10.14 11.46
CA ARG A 23 -0.18 9.79 10.21
C ARG A 23 1.28 9.43 10.47
N CYS A 24 2.02 10.24 11.22
CA CYS A 24 3.41 9.96 11.57
C CYS A 24 3.56 8.61 12.28
N VAL A 25 2.65 8.29 13.21
CA VAL A 25 2.64 6.99 13.90
C VAL A 25 2.37 5.84 12.91
N CYS A 26 1.38 5.97 12.01
CA CYS A 26 1.10 4.94 11.00
C CYS A 26 2.30 4.74 10.06
N TYR A 27 2.94 5.82 9.61
CA TYR A 27 4.12 5.72 8.76
C TYR A 27 5.32 5.07 9.47
N ALA A 28 5.58 5.44 10.74
CA ALA A 28 6.63 4.82 11.54
C ALA A 28 6.33 3.32 11.80
N TRP A 29 5.07 3.00 12.08
CA TRP A 29 4.60 1.64 12.32
C TRP A 29 4.69 0.75 11.08
N ALA A 30 4.39 1.27 9.89
CA ALA A 30 4.48 0.58 8.61
C ALA A 30 5.90 0.59 8.00
N SER A 31 6.86 1.30 8.62
CA SER A 31 8.18 1.54 8.02
C SER A 31 8.97 0.28 7.65
N PRO A 32 8.94 -0.86 8.38
CA PRO A 32 9.69 -2.04 7.97
C PRO A 32 9.21 -2.62 6.64
N THR A 33 7.89 -2.73 6.46
CA THR A 33 7.30 -3.20 5.19
C THR A 33 7.46 -2.17 4.08
N THR A 34 7.37 -0.88 4.40
CA THR A 34 7.62 0.21 3.45
C THR A 34 9.07 0.19 2.96
N ALA A 35 10.05 -0.10 3.83
CA ALA A 35 11.46 -0.21 3.43
C ALA A 35 11.70 -1.33 2.41
N VAL A 36 11.03 -2.48 2.58
CA VAL A 36 11.05 -3.57 1.58
C VAL A 36 10.45 -3.10 0.25
N GLY A 37 9.32 -2.40 0.29
CA GLY A 37 8.69 -1.82 -0.89
C GLY A 37 9.59 -0.82 -1.61
N LEU A 38 10.27 0.07 -0.87
CA LEU A 38 11.23 1.02 -1.44
C LEU A 38 12.42 0.32 -2.08
N ALA A 39 12.95 -0.75 -1.48
CA ALA A 39 14.02 -1.55 -2.09
C ALA A 39 13.56 -2.16 -3.42
N ALA A 40 12.36 -2.73 -3.49
CA ALA A 40 11.76 -3.22 -4.74
C ALA A 40 11.57 -2.07 -5.75
N GLY A 41 11.17 -0.88 -5.27
CA GLY A 41 11.03 0.32 -6.08
C GLY A 41 12.35 0.78 -6.69
N VAL A 42 13.44 0.78 -5.92
CA VAL A 42 14.79 1.09 -6.44
C VAL A 42 15.20 0.11 -7.53
N LEU A 43 15.00 -1.20 -7.32
CA LEU A 43 15.26 -2.22 -8.35
C LEU A 43 14.42 -1.97 -9.61
N THR A 44 13.17 -1.54 -9.44
CA THR A 44 12.27 -1.20 -10.55
C THR A 44 12.81 -0.02 -11.34
N LEU A 45 13.23 1.06 -10.68
CA LEU A 45 13.82 2.22 -11.36
C LEU A 45 15.14 1.88 -12.06
N CYS A 46 16.03 1.13 -11.41
CA CYS A 46 17.29 0.69 -11.99
C CYS A 46 17.12 -0.23 -13.23
N SER A 47 15.97 -0.90 -13.33
CA SER A 47 15.64 -1.78 -14.47
C SER A 47 14.74 -1.14 -15.52
N GLY A 48 14.63 0.21 -15.53
CA GLY A 48 13.89 0.96 -16.54
C GLY A 48 12.40 1.13 -16.25
N GLY A 49 11.96 0.80 -15.05
CA GLY A 49 10.60 1.10 -14.59
C GLY A 49 10.42 2.57 -14.20
N ARG A 50 9.23 2.90 -13.71
CA ARG A 50 8.83 4.27 -13.38
C ARG A 50 8.18 4.32 -12.01
N ALA A 51 8.09 5.53 -11.43
CA ALA A 51 7.41 5.79 -10.18
C ALA A 51 6.39 6.92 -10.35
N GLN A 52 5.31 6.85 -9.56
CA GLN A 52 4.32 7.91 -9.40
C GLN A 52 3.80 7.93 -7.97
N ILE A 53 3.16 9.03 -7.56
CA ILE A 53 2.51 9.12 -6.24
C ILE A 53 1.02 9.24 -6.46
N ARG A 54 0.25 8.32 -5.87
CA ARG A 54 -1.23 8.30 -5.92
C ARG A 54 -1.80 7.94 -4.55
N CYS A 55 -2.83 8.64 -4.15
CA CYS A 55 -3.59 8.38 -2.92
C CYS A 55 -2.72 8.23 -1.64
N GLY A 56 -1.55 8.91 -1.59
CA GLY A 56 -0.63 8.85 -0.45
C GLY A 56 0.33 7.65 -0.45
N ALA A 57 0.30 6.79 -1.46
CA ALA A 57 1.26 5.72 -1.68
C ALA A 57 2.22 6.06 -2.84
N ILE A 58 3.41 5.48 -2.81
CA ILE A 58 4.36 5.52 -3.92
C ILE A 58 4.12 4.27 -4.76
N GLU A 59 3.76 4.47 -6.02
CA GLU A 59 3.51 3.38 -6.97
C GLU A 59 4.70 3.23 -7.92
N PHE A 60 5.29 2.04 -8.00
CA PHE A 60 6.34 1.68 -8.97
C PHE A 60 5.78 0.69 -9.98
N HIS A 61 6.13 0.83 -11.26
CA HIS A 61 5.67 -0.06 -12.32
C HIS A 61 6.69 -0.25 -13.45
N GLY A 62 6.57 -1.33 -14.22
CA GLY A 62 7.52 -1.69 -15.24
C GLY A 62 8.76 -2.37 -14.67
N GLY A 63 9.82 -2.51 -15.47
CA GLY A 63 11.11 -3.04 -15.05
C GLY A 63 11.03 -4.30 -14.16
N PHE A 64 11.75 -4.29 -13.05
CA PHE A 64 11.76 -5.37 -12.06
C PHE A 64 10.36 -5.71 -11.53
N SER A 65 9.52 -4.70 -11.23
CA SER A 65 8.15 -4.93 -10.73
C SER A 65 7.32 -5.74 -11.72
N HIS A 66 7.37 -5.39 -13.01
CA HIS A 66 6.67 -6.14 -14.05
C HIS A 66 7.14 -7.60 -14.11
N TRP A 67 8.46 -7.80 -14.15
CA TRP A 67 9.06 -9.14 -14.22
C TRP A 67 8.68 -9.98 -13.00
N TYR A 68 8.85 -9.44 -11.78
CA TYR A 68 8.59 -10.15 -10.52
C TYR A 68 7.12 -10.53 -10.37
N LEU A 69 6.22 -9.57 -10.57
CA LEU A 69 4.78 -9.80 -10.44
C LEU A 69 4.26 -10.80 -11.46
N ARG A 70 4.79 -10.78 -12.69
CA ARG A 70 4.37 -11.69 -13.74
C ARG A 70 4.91 -13.10 -13.55
N ARG A 71 6.18 -13.23 -13.12
CA ARG A 71 6.89 -14.53 -13.11
C ARG A 71 6.86 -15.23 -11.76
N CYS A 72 6.86 -14.49 -10.67
CA CYS A 72 7.00 -15.03 -9.32
C CYS A 72 5.72 -14.93 -8.52
N ALA A 73 5.07 -13.77 -8.50
CA ALA A 73 3.89 -13.53 -7.65
C ALA A 73 2.56 -13.89 -8.32
N GLY A 74 2.48 -13.86 -9.66
CA GLY A 74 1.20 -14.09 -10.38
C GLY A 74 0.16 -13.00 -10.17
N ALA A 75 0.56 -11.81 -9.66
CA ALA A 75 -0.33 -10.71 -9.28
C ALA A 75 -0.25 -9.53 -10.25
N ALA A 76 -1.29 -8.72 -10.37
CA ALA A 76 -1.30 -7.48 -11.14
C ALA A 76 -0.52 -6.36 -10.45
N ALA A 77 -0.71 -6.25 -9.14
CA ALA A 77 0.01 -5.36 -8.24
C ALA A 77 0.22 -6.02 -6.86
N MET A 78 0.96 -5.37 -5.98
CA MET A 78 1.23 -5.83 -4.63
C MET A 78 1.58 -4.64 -3.73
N THR A 79 0.99 -4.58 -2.54
CA THR A 79 1.24 -3.56 -1.53
C THR A 79 2.33 -4.01 -0.55
N LEU A 80 3.32 -3.15 -0.34
CA LEU A 80 4.41 -3.31 0.62
C LEU A 80 4.53 -2.03 1.46
N GLY A 81 3.75 -1.94 2.52
CA GLY A 81 3.66 -0.73 3.34
C GLY A 81 2.92 0.40 2.61
N HIS A 82 3.57 1.55 2.48
CA HIS A 82 3.08 2.69 1.70
C HIS A 82 3.63 2.69 0.26
N VAL A 83 4.16 1.56 -0.18
CA VAL A 83 4.62 1.34 -1.54
C VAL A 83 3.74 0.30 -2.21
N ILE A 84 3.34 0.57 -3.44
CA ILE A 84 2.62 -0.36 -4.31
C ILE A 84 3.51 -0.63 -5.51
N ILE A 85 3.77 -1.89 -5.82
CA ILE A 85 4.43 -2.29 -7.06
C ILE A 85 3.40 -2.86 -8.01
N GLY A 86 3.43 -2.47 -9.29
CA GLY A 86 2.52 -2.92 -10.33
C GLY A 86 3.25 -3.42 -11.57
N ARG A 87 2.58 -4.24 -12.38
CA ARG A 87 3.13 -4.64 -13.67
C ARG A 87 3.30 -3.45 -14.61
N ASP A 88 2.26 -2.65 -14.71
CA ASP A 88 2.12 -1.48 -15.56
C ASP A 88 1.09 -0.51 -14.97
N THR A 89 0.83 0.60 -15.64
CA THR A 89 -0.14 1.60 -15.21
C THR A 89 -1.57 1.11 -15.27
N GLU A 90 -1.93 0.30 -16.25
CA GLU A 90 -3.30 -0.27 -16.39
C GLU A 90 -3.62 -1.20 -15.23
N CYS A 91 -2.68 -2.08 -14.87
CA CYS A 91 -2.81 -2.95 -13.71
C CYS A 91 -2.98 -2.15 -12.41
N LEU A 92 -2.16 -1.09 -12.21
CA LEU A 92 -2.29 -0.20 -11.06
C LEU A 92 -3.62 0.53 -11.02
N ASP A 93 -4.08 1.07 -12.15
CA ASP A 93 -5.35 1.79 -12.23
C ASP A 93 -6.55 0.87 -11.95
N GLY A 94 -6.50 -0.37 -12.45
CA GLY A 94 -7.56 -1.36 -12.29
C GLY A 94 -7.68 -1.94 -10.88
N CYS A 95 -6.58 -1.98 -10.10
CA CYS A 95 -6.60 -2.56 -8.75
C CYS A 95 -6.29 -1.55 -7.62
N ARG A 96 -6.20 -0.24 -7.93
CA ARG A 96 -5.78 0.79 -6.97
C ARG A 96 -6.57 0.78 -5.68
N ASP A 97 -7.89 0.71 -5.74
CA ASP A 97 -8.76 0.75 -4.56
C ASP A 97 -8.52 -0.48 -3.67
N HIS A 98 -8.27 -1.63 -4.27
CA HIS A 98 -7.90 -2.87 -3.60
C HIS A 98 -6.52 -2.73 -2.92
N GLU A 99 -5.52 -2.25 -3.63
CA GLU A 99 -4.18 -2.03 -3.06
C GLU A 99 -4.21 -0.97 -1.95
N GLN A 100 -5.02 0.06 -2.08
CA GLN A 100 -5.24 1.05 -1.02
C GLN A 100 -5.92 0.43 0.23
N ALA A 101 -6.74 -0.60 0.08
CA ALA A 101 -7.24 -1.34 1.22
C ALA A 101 -6.12 -2.09 1.95
N HIS A 102 -5.16 -2.68 1.23
CA HIS A 102 -3.97 -3.27 1.84
C HIS A 102 -3.06 -2.24 2.51
N VAL A 103 -2.89 -1.04 1.96
CA VAL A 103 -2.18 0.06 2.66
C VAL A 103 -2.83 0.34 4.02
N ARG A 104 -4.16 0.47 4.07
CA ARG A 104 -4.90 0.66 5.35
C ARG A 104 -4.73 -0.52 6.31
N GLN A 105 -4.67 -1.75 5.81
CA GLN A 105 -4.40 -2.93 6.62
C GLN A 105 -2.97 -2.89 7.19
N VAL A 106 -1.98 -2.48 6.40
CA VAL A 106 -0.60 -2.30 6.90
C VAL A 106 -0.53 -1.20 7.94
N GLU A 107 -1.21 -0.07 7.76
CA GLU A 107 -1.31 1.00 8.77
C GLU A 107 -1.89 0.49 10.10
N ARG A 108 -2.83 -0.44 10.04
CA ARG A 108 -3.49 -1.03 11.21
C ARG A 108 -2.63 -2.12 11.88
N TRP A 109 -2.00 -2.99 11.10
CA TRP A 109 -1.26 -4.17 11.58
C TRP A 109 0.25 -3.94 11.70
N GLY A 110 0.80 -2.96 11.01
CA GLY A 110 2.22 -2.63 10.97
C GLY A 110 3.08 -3.81 10.53
N PRO A 111 4.21 -4.07 11.25
CA PRO A 111 5.10 -5.19 10.91
C PRO A 111 4.44 -6.57 11.01
N ALA A 112 3.36 -6.70 11.80
CA ALA A 112 2.62 -7.95 11.94
C ALA A 112 1.75 -8.27 10.72
N PHE A 113 1.53 -7.32 9.81
CA PHE A 113 0.69 -7.53 8.63
C PHE A 113 1.18 -8.71 7.78
N LEU A 114 2.44 -8.68 7.37
CA LEU A 114 2.97 -9.71 6.47
C LEU A 114 2.96 -11.11 7.10
N PRO A 115 3.43 -11.34 8.35
CA PRO A 115 3.25 -12.62 9.02
C PRO A 115 1.79 -13.05 9.13
N ALA A 116 0.89 -12.14 9.51
CA ALA A 116 -0.54 -12.45 9.65
C ALA A 116 -1.18 -12.81 8.30
N TYR A 117 -0.82 -12.11 7.24
CA TYR A 117 -1.27 -12.41 5.87
C TYR A 117 -0.83 -13.82 5.44
N LEU A 118 0.45 -14.17 5.66
CA LEU A 118 0.98 -15.50 5.32
C LEU A 118 0.32 -16.60 6.16
N LEU A 119 0.08 -16.37 7.44
CA LEU A 119 -0.66 -17.30 8.30
C LEU A 119 -2.10 -17.49 7.82
N ALA A 120 -2.78 -16.42 7.42
CA ALA A 120 -4.14 -16.49 6.87
C ALA A 120 -4.17 -17.27 5.54
N SER A 121 -3.16 -17.09 4.67
CA SER A 121 -3.00 -17.86 3.44
C SER A 121 -2.76 -19.35 3.72
N GLY A 122 -1.85 -19.66 4.64
CA GLY A 122 -1.56 -21.03 5.08
C GLY A 122 -2.78 -21.71 5.72
N TRP A 123 -3.54 -20.96 6.51
CA TRP A 123 -4.78 -21.46 7.12
C TRP A 123 -5.86 -21.79 6.08
N ALA A 124 -6.08 -20.91 5.10
CA ALA A 124 -7.01 -21.17 4.00
C ALA A 124 -6.59 -22.44 3.23
N TRP A 125 -5.30 -22.53 2.87
CA TRP A 125 -4.75 -23.71 2.20
C TRP A 125 -4.93 -25.02 3.00
N ALA A 126 -4.63 -25.00 4.30
CA ALA A 126 -4.75 -26.16 5.17
C ALA A 126 -6.22 -26.66 5.31
N ARG A 127 -7.19 -25.79 5.02
CA ARG A 127 -8.62 -26.12 4.99
C ARG A 127 -9.13 -26.51 3.60
N GLY A 128 -8.24 -26.70 2.62
CA GLY A 128 -8.60 -27.02 1.25
C GLY A 128 -9.21 -25.85 0.47
N GLN A 129 -9.07 -24.63 0.97
CA GLN A 129 -9.55 -23.40 0.34
C GLN A 129 -8.42 -22.76 -0.49
N HIS A 130 -8.78 -21.80 -1.34
CA HIS A 130 -7.79 -21.11 -2.16
C HIS A 130 -6.99 -20.13 -1.29
N TYR A 131 -5.66 -20.33 -1.22
CA TYR A 131 -4.75 -19.58 -0.33
C TYR A 131 -4.81 -18.05 -0.49
N TYR A 132 -5.15 -17.55 -1.68
CA TYR A 132 -5.29 -16.12 -1.99
C TYR A 132 -6.76 -15.67 -1.90
N LEU A 133 -7.68 -16.29 -2.64
CA LEU A 133 -9.07 -15.86 -2.71
C LEU A 133 -9.81 -15.96 -1.37
N ASP A 134 -9.48 -16.97 -0.57
CA ASP A 134 -10.09 -17.20 0.74
C ASP A 134 -9.27 -16.65 1.90
N ASN A 135 -8.15 -15.97 1.62
CA ASN A 135 -7.40 -15.25 2.63
C ASN A 135 -8.27 -14.15 3.24
N TRP A 136 -8.28 -14.07 4.58
CA TRP A 136 -9.09 -13.09 5.29
C TRP A 136 -8.79 -11.64 4.89
N PHE A 137 -7.51 -11.28 4.71
CA PHE A 137 -7.08 -9.93 4.31
C PHE A 137 -7.53 -9.59 2.90
N GLU A 138 -7.50 -10.55 1.99
CA GLU A 138 -7.98 -10.37 0.61
C GLU A 138 -9.49 -10.18 0.57
N ARG A 139 -10.23 -10.97 1.35
CA ARG A 139 -11.69 -10.83 1.47
C ARG A 139 -12.09 -9.49 2.08
N ASP A 140 -11.33 -9.02 3.08
CA ASP A 140 -11.53 -7.72 3.70
C ASP A 140 -11.23 -6.58 2.72
N ALA A 141 -10.14 -6.67 1.95
CA ALA A 141 -9.78 -5.70 0.92
C ALA A 141 -10.84 -5.61 -0.18
N ARG A 142 -11.31 -6.75 -0.72
CA ARG A 142 -12.39 -6.78 -1.72
C ARG A 142 -13.68 -6.14 -1.21
N ARG A 143 -14.08 -6.43 0.01
CA ARG A 143 -15.25 -5.77 0.63
C ARG A 143 -15.07 -4.26 0.75
N ALA A 144 -13.87 -3.80 1.09
CA ALA A 144 -13.57 -2.38 1.27
C ALA A 144 -13.59 -1.58 -0.03
N CYS A 145 -13.32 -2.20 -1.18
CA CYS A 145 -13.38 -1.56 -2.50
C CYS A 145 -14.69 -1.85 -3.27
N GLY A 146 -15.63 -2.59 -2.65
CA GLY A 146 -16.91 -2.91 -3.28
C GLY A 146 -16.83 -3.97 -4.37
N ASP A 147 -15.70 -4.68 -4.44
CA ASP A 147 -15.52 -5.81 -5.34
C ASP A 147 -16.02 -7.09 -4.65
N PRO A 148 -17.09 -7.72 -5.14
CA PRO A 148 -17.68 -8.91 -4.50
C PRO A 148 -16.84 -10.18 -4.71
N TRP A 149 -15.77 -10.16 -5.52
CA TRP A 149 -14.98 -11.34 -5.93
C TRP A 149 -13.50 -11.23 -5.67
#